data_1818839223cd1e06d4632d4925bbaa28
#
_entry.id   1818839223cd1e06d4632d4925bbaa28
#
_cell.length_a   1.000
_cell.length_b   1.000
_cell.length_c   1.000
_cell.angle_alpha   90.00
_cell.angle_beta   90.00
_cell.angle_gamma   90.00
#
_symmetry.space_group_name_H-M   'P 1'
#
loop_
_entity.id
_entity.type
_entity.pdbx_description
1 polymer ?
#
loop_
_entity_poly.entity_id
_entity_poly.type
_entity_poly.pdbx_seq_one_letter_code
_entity_poly.pdbx_strand_id
1 'polypeptide(L)'
;SYTSRRDSEAAESFTVELHVISDEYHQKHFGPMQALIEYISVMVTAVNLRFQSMLGLHIRFKLVGITRSYNDAFAALIVGVLDTWQTLEGLVKYAKEGHISGTYDVLYLLSGRELASIRSNGNVDKNVAGLAYVGQVCTIHAVAEGEDVARSYAGVHTMAHELAHTLGATHDPKDSSNCSWYHGFLMSYEDRGANKYRLSDCSQDEIRKVFRSLKITCIQETATITFSTKNNGTLPGQKVTADKFCELI
;
A
#
# COMPACT_ATOMS: atom_id res chain seq x y z
N SER A 1 24.14 0.20 44.55
CA SER A 1 24.22 -0.25 43.16
C SER A 1 22.81 -0.40 42.59
N TYR A 2 22.37 0.61 41.86
CA TYR A 2 21.14 0.58 41.07
C TYR A 2 21.46 -0.07 39.73
N THR A 3 21.18 -1.37 39.58
CA THR A 3 21.15 -2.02 38.29
C THR A 3 19.80 -1.73 37.63
N SER A 4 19.81 -0.79 36.69
CA SER A 4 18.72 -0.58 35.74
C SER A 4 18.59 -1.85 34.89
N ARG A 5 17.57 -2.68 35.18
CA ARG A 5 17.04 -3.65 34.24
C ARG A 5 16.34 -2.85 33.14
N ARG A 6 16.99 -2.65 32.00
CA ARG A 6 16.32 -2.45 30.73
C ARG A 6 15.74 -3.81 30.36
N ASP A 7 14.49 -4.03 30.68
CA ASP A 7 13.72 -5.06 30.02
C ASP A 7 13.68 -4.68 28.54
N SER A 8 14.44 -5.38 27.72
CA SER A 8 14.27 -5.31 26.27
C SER A 8 12.96 -6.03 25.97
N GLU A 9 11.84 -5.29 25.96
CA GLU A 9 10.64 -5.79 25.31
C GLU A 9 11.04 -6.21 23.91
N ALA A 10 10.87 -7.49 23.58
CA ALA A 10 11.06 -7.99 22.24
C ALA A 10 10.13 -7.18 21.33
N ALA A 11 10.66 -6.60 20.26
CA ALA A 11 9.85 -5.82 19.31
C ALA A 11 8.72 -6.71 18.79
N GLU A 12 7.48 -6.22 18.90
CA GLU A 12 6.32 -6.88 18.32
C GLU A 12 6.45 -6.96 16.80
N SER A 13 5.86 -7.95 16.16
CA SER A 13 5.89 -8.10 14.70
C SER A 13 4.50 -8.39 14.16
N PHE A 14 4.20 -7.81 12.99
CA PHE A 14 2.99 -8.04 12.25
C PHE A 14 3.29 -8.28 10.78
N THR A 15 3.06 -9.51 10.33
CA THR A 15 3.11 -9.84 8.90
C THR A 15 1.72 -9.62 8.32
N VAL A 16 1.58 -8.61 7.47
CA VAL A 16 0.34 -8.26 6.78
C VAL A 16 0.26 -9.06 5.48
N GLU A 17 -0.71 -9.94 5.37
CA GLU A 17 -0.97 -10.75 4.18
C GLU A 17 -1.65 -9.89 3.12
N LEU A 18 -0.90 -9.56 2.06
CA LEU A 18 -1.31 -8.64 1.00
C LEU A 18 -1.72 -9.38 -0.27
N HIS A 19 -2.93 -9.13 -0.76
CA HIS A 19 -3.38 -9.54 -2.08
C HIS A 19 -3.43 -8.32 -3.00
N VAL A 20 -2.84 -8.40 -4.20
CA VAL A 20 -2.81 -7.32 -5.17
C VAL A 20 -3.65 -7.68 -6.40
N ILE A 21 -4.59 -6.80 -6.76
CA ILE A 21 -5.26 -6.82 -8.06
C ILE A 21 -4.50 -5.87 -8.98
N SER A 22 -4.15 -6.33 -10.17
CA SER A 22 -3.66 -5.48 -11.26
C SER A 22 -4.77 -5.31 -12.27
N ASP A 23 -5.25 -4.08 -12.48
CA ASP A 23 -6.34 -3.80 -13.41
C ASP A 23 -5.97 -4.08 -14.87
N GLU A 24 -6.95 -4.05 -15.77
CA GLU A 24 -6.76 -4.32 -17.18
C GLU A 24 -5.70 -3.40 -17.81
N TYR A 25 -5.68 -2.11 -17.42
CA TYR A 25 -4.75 -1.14 -17.98
C TYR A 25 -3.32 -1.34 -17.50
N HIS A 26 -3.13 -1.73 -16.25
CA HIS A 26 -1.81 -2.03 -15.70
C HIS A 26 -1.30 -3.38 -16.20
N GLN A 27 -2.10 -4.45 -16.06
CA GLN A 27 -1.65 -5.82 -16.34
C GLN A 27 -1.35 -6.09 -17.82
N LYS A 28 -1.98 -5.39 -18.77
CA LYS A 28 -1.76 -5.59 -20.21
C LYS A 28 -0.32 -5.34 -20.66
N HIS A 29 0.45 -4.58 -19.87
CA HIS A 29 1.87 -4.32 -20.14
C HIS A 29 2.80 -5.48 -19.74
N PHE A 30 2.26 -6.51 -19.09
CA PHE A 30 3.00 -7.71 -18.69
C PHE A 30 2.53 -8.91 -19.52
N GLY A 31 3.43 -9.52 -20.29
CA GLY A 31 3.08 -10.70 -21.08
C GLY A 31 2.70 -11.90 -20.20
N PRO A 32 3.65 -12.74 -19.76
CA PRO A 32 3.34 -13.88 -18.89
C PRO A 32 3.04 -13.42 -17.46
N MET A 33 2.25 -14.24 -16.74
CA MET A 33 1.94 -14.00 -15.31
C MET A 33 3.19 -13.86 -14.46
N GLN A 34 4.25 -14.60 -14.78
CA GLN A 34 5.52 -14.53 -14.07
C GLN A 34 6.13 -13.11 -14.08
N ALA A 35 6.03 -12.38 -15.19
CA ALA A 35 6.55 -11.01 -15.27
C ALA A 35 5.78 -10.03 -14.34
N LEU A 36 4.46 -10.19 -14.22
CA LEU A 36 3.64 -9.42 -13.28
C LEU A 36 3.98 -9.79 -11.84
N ILE A 37 4.14 -11.09 -11.54
CA ILE A 37 4.55 -11.55 -10.19
C ILE A 37 5.90 -10.93 -9.79
N GLU A 38 6.89 -10.96 -10.68
CA GLU A 38 8.20 -10.38 -10.41
C GLU A 38 8.10 -8.88 -10.16
N TYR A 39 7.33 -8.17 -10.97
CA TYR A 39 7.14 -6.73 -10.83
C TYR A 39 6.51 -6.37 -9.48
N ILE A 40 5.36 -6.98 -9.15
CA ILE A 40 4.66 -6.70 -7.88
C ILE A 40 5.52 -7.13 -6.68
N SER A 41 6.24 -8.25 -6.76
CA SER A 41 7.13 -8.69 -5.68
C SER A 41 8.26 -7.68 -5.40
N VAL A 42 8.82 -7.07 -6.45
CA VAL A 42 9.83 -5.99 -6.31
C VAL A 42 9.19 -4.74 -5.69
N MET A 43 7.97 -4.35 -6.11
CA MET A 43 7.23 -3.26 -5.49
C MET A 43 7.03 -3.48 -4.00
N VAL A 44 6.51 -4.65 -3.60
CA VAL A 44 6.27 -4.98 -2.19
C VAL A 44 7.57 -5.00 -1.38
N THR A 45 8.68 -5.44 -1.97
CA THR A 45 10.01 -5.34 -1.34
C THR A 45 10.38 -3.87 -1.06
N ALA A 46 10.16 -2.98 -2.03
CA ALA A 46 10.42 -1.55 -1.86
C ALA A 46 9.46 -0.88 -0.85
N VAL A 47 8.20 -1.29 -0.82
CA VAL A 47 7.22 -0.86 0.18
C VAL A 47 7.68 -1.27 1.58
N ASN A 48 8.12 -2.51 1.77
CA ASN A 48 8.61 -2.99 3.06
C ASN A 48 9.76 -2.14 3.62
N LEU A 49 10.63 -1.58 2.77
CA LEU A 49 11.69 -0.68 3.22
C LEU A 49 11.15 0.60 3.90
N ARG A 50 9.95 1.07 3.52
CA ARG A 50 9.32 2.26 4.12
C ARG A 50 8.92 2.04 5.58
N PHE A 51 8.63 0.78 5.94
CA PHE A 51 8.20 0.40 7.28
C PHE A 51 9.35 -0.09 8.18
N GLN A 52 10.54 -0.31 7.63
CA GLN A 52 11.70 -0.78 8.42
C GLN A 52 12.15 0.18 9.52
N SER A 53 11.84 1.47 9.39
CA SER A 53 12.20 2.48 10.39
C SER A 53 11.24 2.56 11.58
N MET A 54 10.17 1.78 11.59
CA MET A 54 9.25 1.74 12.73
C MET A 54 9.93 1.19 14.00
N LEU A 55 9.68 1.88 15.11
CA LEU A 55 10.19 1.49 16.42
C LEU A 55 9.13 0.72 17.21
N GLY A 56 9.53 -0.36 17.87
CA GLY A 56 8.68 -1.15 18.76
C GLY A 56 7.68 -2.10 18.06
N LEU A 57 7.45 -1.94 16.76
CA LEU A 57 6.61 -2.82 15.96
C LEU A 57 7.23 -3.02 14.58
N HIS A 58 7.51 -4.26 14.20
CA HIS A 58 8.00 -4.61 12.88
C HIS A 58 6.84 -4.97 11.95
N ILE A 59 6.55 -4.13 10.98
CA ILE A 59 5.56 -4.39 9.93
C ILE A 59 6.26 -4.98 8.71
N ARG A 60 5.67 -6.05 8.17
CA ARG A 60 6.10 -6.67 6.91
C ARG A 60 4.89 -7.06 6.08
N PHE A 61 4.82 -6.58 4.84
CA PHE A 61 3.85 -7.05 3.86
C PHE A 61 4.37 -8.31 3.17
N LYS A 62 3.54 -9.35 3.22
CA LYS A 62 3.77 -10.65 2.56
C LYS A 62 2.80 -10.78 1.41
N LEU A 63 3.30 -10.81 0.18
CA LEU A 63 2.46 -10.97 -1.00
C LEU A 63 1.92 -12.41 -1.06
N VAL A 64 0.63 -12.57 -0.83
CA VAL A 64 -0.05 -13.88 -0.76
C VAL A 64 -0.97 -14.16 -1.95
N GLY A 65 -1.34 -13.14 -2.72
CA GLY A 65 -2.18 -13.28 -3.89
C GLY A 65 -1.94 -12.19 -4.92
N ILE A 66 -2.11 -12.55 -6.20
CA ILE A 66 -2.12 -11.61 -7.33
C ILE A 66 -3.26 -11.99 -8.25
N THR A 67 -4.15 -11.04 -8.52
CA THR A 67 -5.23 -11.18 -9.51
C THR A 67 -4.95 -10.31 -10.73
N ARG A 68 -4.92 -10.91 -11.92
CA ARG A 68 -5.02 -10.17 -13.19
C ARG A 68 -6.48 -9.88 -13.48
N SER A 69 -6.88 -8.62 -13.50
CA SER A 69 -8.22 -8.27 -13.93
C SER A 69 -8.29 -8.11 -15.46
N TYR A 70 -9.39 -8.52 -16.02
CA TYR A 70 -9.66 -8.43 -17.47
C TYR A 70 -10.93 -7.63 -17.79
N ASN A 71 -11.76 -7.37 -16.82
CA ASN A 71 -13.03 -6.65 -16.99
C ASN A 71 -13.28 -5.59 -15.95
N ASP A 72 -12.39 -5.45 -14.97
CA ASP A 72 -12.42 -4.45 -13.90
C ASP A 72 -13.82 -4.24 -13.30
N ALA A 73 -14.53 -5.34 -12.98
CA ALA A 73 -15.91 -5.30 -12.51
C ALA A 73 -16.13 -4.49 -11.22
N PHE A 74 -15.07 -4.18 -10.51
CA PHE A 74 -15.04 -3.32 -9.32
C PHE A 74 -14.91 -1.83 -9.66
N ALA A 75 -14.53 -1.49 -10.89
CA ALA A 75 -14.13 -0.14 -11.29
C ALA A 75 -15.32 0.77 -11.59
N ALA A 76 -15.31 1.97 -11.05
CA ALA A 76 -16.24 3.04 -11.39
C ALA A 76 -15.57 4.03 -12.37
N LEU A 77 -15.80 3.80 -13.66
CA LEU A 77 -15.28 4.67 -14.72
C LEU A 77 -16.23 5.84 -14.96
N ILE A 78 -15.75 7.06 -14.74
CA ILE A 78 -16.49 8.30 -14.96
C ILE A 78 -15.63 9.24 -15.77
N VAL A 79 -16.12 9.66 -16.95
CA VAL A 79 -15.40 10.61 -17.85
C VAL A 79 -13.95 10.17 -18.14
N GLY A 80 -13.70 8.86 -18.24
CA GLY A 80 -12.39 8.30 -18.59
C GLY A 80 -11.37 8.19 -17.45
N VAL A 81 -11.77 8.53 -16.21
CA VAL A 81 -10.96 8.33 -15.00
C VAL A 81 -11.65 7.32 -14.06
N LEU A 82 -10.91 6.74 -13.14
CA LEU A 82 -11.47 5.96 -12.03
C LEU A 82 -11.92 6.92 -10.91
N ASP A 83 -13.22 6.88 -10.56
CA ASP A 83 -13.68 7.51 -9.33
C ASP A 83 -13.16 6.73 -8.14
N THR A 84 -12.29 7.34 -7.33
CA THR A 84 -11.60 6.67 -6.23
C THR A 84 -12.57 6.12 -5.20
N TRP A 85 -13.57 6.90 -4.79
CA TRP A 85 -14.49 6.47 -3.75
C TRP A 85 -15.37 5.30 -4.21
N GLN A 86 -15.96 5.42 -5.39
CA GLN A 86 -16.86 4.39 -5.92
C GLN A 86 -16.09 3.11 -6.29
N THR A 87 -14.84 3.23 -6.76
CA THR A 87 -13.98 2.07 -7.04
C THR A 87 -13.59 1.36 -5.75
N LEU A 88 -13.26 2.12 -4.69
CA LEU A 88 -12.94 1.53 -3.38
C LEU A 88 -14.15 0.76 -2.80
N GLU A 89 -15.37 1.31 -2.90
CA GLU A 89 -16.61 0.59 -2.53
C GLU A 89 -16.85 -0.63 -3.43
N GLY A 90 -16.57 -0.50 -4.72
CA GLY A 90 -16.62 -1.60 -5.68
C GLY A 90 -15.69 -2.75 -5.32
N LEU A 91 -14.47 -2.46 -4.86
CA LEU A 91 -13.51 -3.46 -4.37
C LEU A 91 -14.03 -4.20 -3.13
N VAL A 92 -14.63 -3.48 -2.18
CA VAL A 92 -15.27 -4.10 -0.99
C VAL A 92 -16.37 -5.07 -1.43
N LYS A 93 -17.23 -4.66 -2.35
CA LYS A 93 -18.29 -5.51 -2.89
C LYS A 93 -17.73 -6.72 -3.62
N TYR A 94 -16.75 -6.52 -4.51
CA TYR A 94 -16.10 -7.56 -5.29
C TYR A 94 -15.45 -8.63 -4.40
N ALA A 95 -14.79 -8.22 -3.34
CA ALA A 95 -14.21 -9.11 -2.35
C ALA A 95 -15.28 -9.91 -1.58
N LYS A 96 -16.36 -9.25 -1.13
CA LYS A 96 -17.50 -9.90 -0.44
C LYS A 96 -18.23 -10.94 -1.31
N GLU A 97 -18.29 -10.72 -2.59
CA GLU A 97 -18.89 -11.65 -3.56
C GLU A 97 -18.01 -12.87 -3.85
N GLY A 98 -16.81 -12.96 -3.24
CA GLY A 98 -15.93 -14.10 -3.35
C GLY A 98 -15.12 -14.16 -4.64
N HIS A 99 -14.95 -13.05 -5.34
CA HIS A 99 -14.17 -12.99 -6.57
C HIS A 99 -12.65 -13.04 -6.32
N ILE A 100 -12.21 -12.81 -5.08
CA ILE A 100 -10.82 -12.91 -4.68
C ILE A 100 -10.62 -14.20 -3.88
N SER A 101 -9.76 -15.07 -4.37
CA SER A 101 -9.44 -16.34 -3.72
C SER A 101 -8.33 -16.22 -2.69
N GLY A 102 -8.35 -17.09 -1.69
CA GLY A 102 -7.36 -17.18 -0.63
C GLY A 102 -7.67 -16.28 0.57
N THR A 103 -6.76 -16.31 1.55
CA THR A 103 -6.83 -15.46 2.75
C THR A 103 -5.87 -14.29 2.59
N TYR A 104 -6.27 -13.13 3.05
CA TYR A 104 -5.47 -11.90 3.04
C TYR A 104 -5.99 -10.92 4.11
N ASP A 105 -5.11 -10.07 4.60
CA ASP A 105 -5.43 -9.01 5.57
C ASP A 105 -5.78 -7.69 4.87
N VAL A 106 -5.23 -7.48 3.67
CA VAL A 106 -5.44 -6.27 2.85
C VAL A 106 -5.52 -6.65 1.38
N LEU A 107 -6.49 -6.06 0.68
CA LEU A 107 -6.63 -6.11 -0.77
C LEU A 107 -6.19 -4.76 -1.35
N TYR A 108 -5.26 -4.77 -2.29
CA TYR A 108 -4.76 -3.56 -2.95
C TYR A 108 -5.02 -3.60 -4.45
N LEU A 109 -5.65 -2.56 -4.98
CA LEU A 109 -5.77 -2.35 -6.42
C LEU A 109 -4.57 -1.54 -6.93
N LEU A 110 -3.82 -2.12 -7.84
CA LEU A 110 -2.76 -1.45 -8.60
C LEU A 110 -3.33 -1.08 -9.96
N SER A 111 -3.58 0.20 -10.19
CA SER A 111 -4.23 0.71 -11.39
C SER A 111 -3.26 1.37 -12.35
N GLY A 112 -3.41 1.05 -13.63
CA GLY A 112 -2.75 1.79 -14.73
C GLY A 112 -3.60 2.92 -15.28
N ARG A 113 -4.73 3.25 -14.64
CA ARG A 113 -5.63 4.34 -15.02
C ARG A 113 -5.41 5.54 -14.12
N GLU A 114 -5.76 6.71 -14.63
CA GLU A 114 -5.88 7.94 -13.84
C GLU A 114 -6.98 7.80 -12.80
N LEU A 115 -6.66 8.04 -11.53
CA LEU A 115 -7.59 8.13 -10.42
C LEU A 115 -8.06 9.57 -10.23
N ALA A 116 -9.29 9.75 -9.81
CA ALA A 116 -9.80 11.07 -9.50
C ALA A 116 -10.87 11.04 -8.42
N SER A 117 -10.94 12.10 -7.63
CA SER A 117 -12.07 12.35 -6.73
C SER A 117 -13.12 13.16 -7.45
N ILE A 118 -14.34 12.62 -7.56
CA ILE A 118 -15.45 13.29 -8.22
C ILE A 118 -16.39 13.88 -7.18
N ARG A 119 -16.47 15.21 -7.16
CA ARG A 119 -17.31 15.93 -6.21
C ARG A 119 -18.77 15.95 -6.66
N SER A 120 -19.69 16.15 -5.73
CA SER A 120 -21.16 16.22 -6.00
C SER A 120 -21.57 17.28 -7.03
N ASN A 121 -20.75 18.33 -7.21
CA ASN A 121 -20.94 19.34 -8.23
C ASN A 121 -20.39 18.97 -9.63
N GLY A 122 -19.89 17.72 -9.79
CA GLY A 122 -19.30 17.22 -11.03
C GLY A 122 -17.84 17.65 -11.25
N ASN A 123 -17.23 18.34 -10.30
CA ASN A 123 -15.81 18.70 -10.40
C ASN A 123 -14.92 17.47 -10.23
N VAL A 124 -13.96 17.28 -11.14
CA VAL A 124 -13.01 16.15 -11.15
C VAL A 124 -11.67 16.65 -10.63
N ASP A 125 -11.23 16.11 -9.50
CA ASP A 125 -9.94 16.39 -8.90
C ASP A 125 -8.99 15.21 -9.14
N LYS A 126 -7.99 15.42 -10.00
CA LYS A 126 -6.98 14.42 -10.41
C LYS A 126 -5.71 14.46 -9.56
N ASN A 127 -5.69 15.24 -8.49
CA ASN A 127 -4.55 15.27 -7.58
C ASN A 127 -4.59 14.12 -6.54
N VAL A 128 -5.35 13.07 -6.83
CA VAL A 128 -5.50 11.89 -5.97
C VAL A 128 -4.86 10.70 -6.65
N ALA A 129 -3.72 10.28 -6.16
CA ALA A 129 -2.99 9.12 -6.71
C ALA A 129 -3.40 7.78 -6.08
N GLY A 130 -4.14 7.80 -4.97
CA GLY A 130 -4.62 6.62 -4.27
C GLY A 130 -5.68 6.94 -3.22
N LEU A 131 -6.30 5.90 -2.67
CA LEU A 131 -7.27 6.00 -1.58
C LEU A 131 -7.28 4.70 -0.76
N ALA A 132 -7.48 4.83 0.55
CA ALA A 132 -7.68 3.70 1.46
C ALA A 132 -8.62 4.05 2.62
N TYR A 133 -9.26 3.05 3.20
CA TYR A 133 -9.93 3.21 4.49
C TYR A 133 -8.91 3.17 5.63
N VAL A 134 -8.92 4.19 6.49
CA VAL A 134 -7.96 4.31 7.60
C VAL A 134 -8.26 3.28 8.70
N GLY A 135 -7.25 2.52 9.11
CA GLY A 135 -7.32 1.59 10.22
C GLY A 135 -8.22 0.38 10.01
N GLN A 136 -8.46 -0.02 8.76
CA GLN A 136 -9.39 -1.11 8.43
C GLN A 136 -8.71 -2.45 8.13
N VAL A 137 -7.42 -2.61 8.43
CA VAL A 137 -6.72 -3.90 8.25
C VAL A 137 -7.49 -5.06 8.90
N CYS A 138 -7.54 -6.21 8.24
CA CYS A 138 -8.28 -7.41 8.66
C CYS A 138 -9.81 -7.22 8.80
N THR A 139 -10.38 -6.20 8.20
CA THR A 139 -11.85 -6.04 8.12
C THR A 139 -12.33 -6.22 6.68
N ILE A 140 -13.65 -6.21 6.49
CA ILE A 140 -14.24 -6.22 5.14
C ILE A 140 -13.93 -4.95 4.33
N HIS A 141 -13.46 -3.89 4.98
CA HIS A 141 -13.03 -2.64 4.37
C HIS A 141 -11.51 -2.51 4.30
N ALA A 142 -10.77 -3.62 4.47
CA ALA A 142 -9.32 -3.66 4.29
C ALA A 142 -8.97 -3.61 2.80
N VAL A 143 -9.35 -2.54 2.15
CA VAL A 143 -9.10 -2.29 0.73
C VAL A 143 -8.38 -0.96 0.55
N ALA A 144 -7.49 -0.90 -0.44
CA ALA A 144 -6.78 0.29 -0.86
C ALA A 144 -6.56 0.25 -2.37
N GLU A 145 -6.33 1.40 -2.97
CA GLU A 145 -6.03 1.54 -4.40
C GLU A 145 -4.96 2.59 -4.64
N GLY A 146 -4.27 2.48 -5.76
CA GLY A 146 -3.29 3.49 -6.17
C GLY A 146 -2.82 3.30 -7.60
N GLU A 147 -2.37 4.41 -8.17
CA GLU A 147 -1.82 4.46 -9.51
C GLU A 147 -0.43 3.86 -9.60
N ASP A 148 -0.15 3.23 -10.73
CA ASP A 148 1.21 2.89 -11.13
C ASP A 148 1.35 2.92 -12.65
N VAL A 149 2.40 3.56 -13.11
CA VAL A 149 2.82 3.46 -14.51
C VAL A 149 3.54 2.12 -14.67
N ALA A 150 2.91 1.19 -15.35
CA ALA A 150 3.40 -0.18 -15.50
C ALA A 150 4.88 -0.22 -15.95
N ARG A 151 5.68 -1.07 -15.30
CA ARG A 151 7.12 -1.25 -15.49
C ARG A 151 8.02 -0.12 -14.96
N SER A 152 7.47 0.99 -14.44
CA SER A 152 8.25 2.11 -13.89
C SER A 152 8.55 2.00 -12.40
N TYR A 153 7.68 1.33 -11.65
CA TYR A 153 7.62 1.35 -10.18
C TYR A 153 7.28 2.73 -9.58
N ALA A 154 6.68 3.63 -10.37
CA ALA A 154 6.28 4.95 -9.90
C ALA A 154 5.30 4.89 -8.72
N GLY A 155 4.40 3.91 -8.72
CA GLY A 155 3.39 3.70 -7.68
C GLY A 155 3.90 3.18 -6.33
N VAL A 156 5.20 2.90 -6.14
CA VAL A 156 5.73 2.38 -4.86
C VAL A 156 5.46 3.32 -3.70
N HIS A 157 5.57 4.64 -3.91
CA HIS A 157 5.29 5.63 -2.85
C HIS A 157 3.81 5.62 -2.49
N THR A 158 2.94 5.70 -3.48
CA THR A 158 1.48 5.65 -3.28
C THR A 158 1.06 4.36 -2.59
N MET A 159 1.56 3.20 -3.04
CA MET A 159 1.24 1.92 -2.39
C MET A 159 1.64 1.92 -0.91
N ALA A 160 2.83 2.42 -0.56
CA ALA A 160 3.26 2.49 0.83
C ALA A 160 2.40 3.45 1.67
N HIS A 161 1.99 4.58 1.08
CA HIS A 161 1.13 5.60 1.69
C HIS A 161 -0.27 5.02 2.00
N GLU A 162 -0.92 4.41 1.02
CA GLU A 162 -2.27 3.85 1.17
C GLU A 162 -2.29 2.64 2.11
N LEU A 163 -1.25 1.81 2.07
CA LEU A 163 -1.10 0.72 3.03
C LEU A 163 -0.87 1.24 4.46
N ALA A 164 -0.18 2.38 4.64
CA ALA A 164 -0.06 3.00 5.95
C ALA A 164 -1.42 3.52 6.46
N HIS A 165 -2.27 4.09 5.57
CA HIS A 165 -3.66 4.41 5.92
C HIS A 165 -4.43 3.17 6.38
N THR A 166 -4.35 2.09 5.64
CA THR A 166 -5.04 0.82 6.00
C THR A 166 -4.61 0.33 7.39
N LEU A 167 -3.34 0.53 7.77
CA LEU A 167 -2.81 0.20 9.09
C LEU A 167 -3.15 1.23 10.18
N GLY A 168 -3.72 2.38 9.84
CA GLY A 168 -4.23 3.37 10.80
C GLY A 168 -3.56 4.73 10.77
N ALA A 169 -2.51 4.94 9.98
CA ALA A 169 -1.91 6.26 9.86
C ALA A 169 -2.86 7.24 9.18
N THR A 170 -3.02 8.42 9.75
CA THR A 170 -3.64 9.57 9.09
C THR A 170 -2.57 10.43 8.42
N HIS A 171 -2.98 11.43 7.62
CA HIS A 171 -2.01 12.39 7.11
C HIS A 171 -1.35 13.17 8.24
N ASP A 172 -0.06 13.45 8.10
CA ASP A 172 0.67 14.28 9.04
C ASP A 172 0.02 15.66 9.16
N PRO A 173 -0.19 16.19 10.39
CA PRO A 173 -0.91 17.43 10.60
C PRO A 173 -0.08 18.65 10.18
N LYS A 174 -0.77 19.76 9.83
CA LYS A 174 -0.11 21.00 9.43
C LYS A 174 0.70 21.63 10.56
N ASP A 175 0.14 21.65 11.75
CA ASP A 175 0.59 22.49 12.87
C ASP A 175 1.23 21.69 14.02
N SER A 176 1.70 20.46 13.76
CA SER A 176 2.43 19.66 14.74
C SER A 176 3.91 19.99 14.75
N SER A 177 4.51 20.17 15.93
CA SER A 177 5.94 20.47 16.05
C SER A 177 6.85 19.35 15.53
N ASN A 178 6.50 18.08 15.79
CA ASN A 178 7.37 16.93 15.49
C ASN A 178 6.94 16.13 14.25
N CYS A 179 5.65 16.18 13.90
CA CYS A 179 5.07 15.41 12.82
C CYS A 179 4.43 16.31 11.76
N SER A 180 4.85 17.56 11.64
CA SER A 180 4.28 18.45 10.64
C SER A 180 4.51 17.92 9.22
N TRP A 181 3.49 18.04 8.37
CA TRP A 181 3.60 17.69 6.97
C TRP A 181 4.78 18.38 6.26
N TYR A 182 5.22 19.57 6.74
CA TYR A 182 6.40 20.27 6.19
C TYR A 182 7.71 19.48 6.33
N HIS A 183 7.75 18.44 7.19
CA HIS A 183 8.91 17.56 7.29
C HIS A 183 9.00 16.55 6.14
N GLY A 184 7.91 16.38 5.36
CA GLY A 184 7.88 15.53 4.17
C GLY A 184 8.04 14.04 4.44
N PHE A 185 7.43 13.53 5.51
CA PHE A 185 7.35 12.10 5.78
C PHE A 185 6.37 11.40 4.83
N LEU A 186 6.28 10.07 4.90
CA LEU A 186 5.45 9.25 4.01
C LEU A 186 3.98 9.69 3.97
N MET A 187 3.42 10.12 5.12
CA MET A 187 2.02 10.56 5.23
C MET A 187 1.85 12.08 5.06
N SER A 188 2.84 12.76 4.50
CA SER A 188 2.81 14.19 4.23
C SER A 188 2.20 14.51 2.86
N TYR A 189 1.62 15.72 2.72
CA TYR A 189 1.29 16.32 1.42
C TYR A 189 2.49 16.94 0.70
N GLU A 190 3.64 17.01 1.38
CA GLU A 190 4.87 17.58 0.84
C GLU A 190 5.90 16.47 0.60
N ASP A 191 6.51 16.47 -0.57
CA ASP A 191 7.59 15.53 -0.89
C ASP A 191 8.94 16.20 -0.63
N ARG A 192 9.57 15.87 0.51
CA ARG A 192 10.84 16.50 0.92
C ARG A 192 11.91 15.50 1.32
N GLY A 193 12.95 15.45 0.50
CA GLY A 193 14.18 14.72 0.81
C GLY A 193 13.98 13.25 1.18
N ALA A 194 14.80 12.75 2.12
CA ALA A 194 14.79 11.35 2.53
C ALA A 194 13.64 10.97 3.47
N ASN A 195 12.97 11.95 4.07
CA ASN A 195 11.86 11.68 5.00
C ASN A 195 10.66 11.02 4.31
N LYS A 196 10.44 11.29 3.02
CA LYS A 196 9.38 10.64 2.23
C LYS A 196 9.45 9.11 2.21
N TYR A 197 10.57 8.55 2.60
CA TYR A 197 10.77 7.10 2.68
C TYR A 197 10.51 6.52 4.07
N ARG A 198 10.00 7.31 5.02
CA ARG A 198 9.80 6.92 6.41
C ARG A 198 8.47 7.44 6.95
N LEU A 199 7.91 6.74 7.91
CA LEU A 199 6.77 7.20 8.69
C LEU A 199 7.24 8.21 9.75
N SER A 200 6.43 9.25 9.98
CA SER A 200 6.61 10.15 11.14
C SER A 200 6.37 9.39 12.45
N ASP A 201 6.83 9.93 13.57
CA ASP A 201 6.57 9.32 14.87
C ASP A 201 5.05 9.25 15.17
N CYS A 202 4.28 10.25 14.73
CA CYS A 202 2.82 10.27 14.88
C CYS A 202 2.17 9.14 14.09
N SER A 203 2.51 8.96 12.82
CA SER A 203 2.02 7.87 12.00
C SER A 203 2.38 6.51 12.59
N GLN A 204 3.60 6.35 13.15
CA GLN A 204 4.01 5.13 13.83
C GLN A 204 3.17 4.86 15.08
N ASP A 205 2.84 5.91 15.87
CA ASP A 205 1.99 5.77 17.06
C ASP A 205 0.57 5.37 16.71
N GLU A 206 0.01 5.94 15.64
CA GLU A 206 -1.32 5.59 15.14
C GLU A 206 -1.38 4.12 14.68
N ILE A 207 -0.39 3.66 13.93
CA ILE A 207 -0.28 2.26 13.50
C ILE A 207 -0.15 1.33 14.72
N ARG A 208 0.71 1.65 15.70
CA ARG A 208 0.84 0.86 16.94
C ARG A 208 -0.47 0.79 17.71
N LYS A 209 -1.25 1.88 17.73
CA LYS A 209 -2.56 1.93 18.40
C LYS A 209 -3.56 0.99 17.72
N VAL A 210 -3.63 0.98 16.39
CA VAL A 210 -4.49 0.05 15.64
C VAL A 210 -4.02 -1.39 15.87
N PHE A 211 -2.72 -1.69 15.74
CA PHE A 211 -2.17 -3.03 15.97
C PHE A 211 -2.56 -3.61 17.32
N ARG A 212 -2.47 -2.81 18.40
CA ARG A 212 -2.86 -3.25 19.76
C ARG A 212 -4.35 -3.56 19.91
N SER A 213 -5.19 -3.08 19.01
CA SER A 213 -6.63 -3.36 18.99
C SER A 213 -7.01 -4.56 18.15
N LEU A 214 -6.06 -5.13 17.37
CA LEU A 214 -6.32 -6.25 16.49
C LEU A 214 -6.54 -7.55 17.29
N LYS A 215 -7.39 -8.41 16.74
CA LYS A 215 -7.56 -9.75 17.25
C LYS A 215 -6.36 -10.61 16.89
N ILE A 216 -6.02 -11.57 17.74
CA ILE A 216 -4.94 -12.51 17.49
C ILE A 216 -5.10 -13.27 16.15
N THR A 217 -6.33 -13.55 15.74
CA THR A 217 -6.64 -14.19 14.46
C THR A 217 -6.26 -13.37 13.24
N CYS A 218 -6.15 -12.04 13.38
CA CYS A 218 -5.67 -11.14 12.33
C CYS A 218 -4.13 -11.13 12.27
N ILE A 219 -3.48 -11.24 13.44
CA ILE A 219 -2.01 -11.15 13.51
C ILE A 219 -1.35 -12.46 13.08
N GLN A 220 -2.08 -13.58 13.15
CA GLN A 220 -1.58 -14.89 12.74
C GLN A 220 -1.54 -15.02 11.22
N GLU A 221 -0.38 -15.38 10.70
CA GLU A 221 -0.24 -15.72 9.28
C GLU A 221 -1.06 -16.98 8.96
N THR A 222 -1.92 -16.90 7.96
CA THR A 222 -2.83 -17.98 7.54
C THR A 222 -2.57 -18.46 6.12
N ALA A 223 -2.01 -17.60 5.27
CA ALA A 223 -1.77 -17.93 3.87
C ALA A 223 -0.60 -18.92 3.71
N THR A 224 -0.87 -20.01 3.03
CA THR A 224 0.11 -21.05 2.68
C THR A 224 0.93 -20.70 1.44
N ILE A 225 0.43 -19.77 0.62
CA ILE A 225 1.07 -19.32 -0.61
C ILE A 225 1.79 -18.00 -0.33
N THR A 226 3.00 -17.88 -0.88
CA THR A 226 3.78 -16.64 -0.87
C THR A 226 4.40 -16.42 -2.23
N PHE A 227 4.19 -15.24 -2.79
CA PHE A 227 4.88 -14.81 -3.99
C PHE A 227 6.15 -14.05 -3.58
N SER A 228 7.30 -14.62 -3.89
CA SER A 228 8.57 -13.93 -3.74
C SER A 228 9.40 -14.14 -5.00
N THR A 229 10.23 -13.16 -5.33
CA THR A 229 11.22 -13.37 -6.39
C THR A 229 12.31 -14.31 -5.88
N LYS A 230 12.91 -15.11 -6.78
CA LYS A 230 14.09 -15.93 -6.48
C LYS A 230 15.26 -15.08 -5.94
N ASN A 231 15.25 -13.78 -6.22
CA ASN A 231 16.20 -12.77 -5.73
C ASN A 231 15.57 -11.94 -4.61
N ASN A 232 15.50 -12.49 -3.41
CA ASN A 232 15.11 -11.75 -2.22
C ASN A 232 15.97 -10.48 -2.09
N GLY A 233 15.31 -9.31 -2.09
CA GLY A 233 15.97 -8.02 -1.91
C GLY A 233 16.22 -7.21 -3.19
N THR A 234 15.79 -7.68 -4.36
CA THR A 234 15.84 -6.86 -5.58
C THR A 234 14.96 -5.62 -5.45
N LEU A 235 15.52 -4.46 -5.79
CA LEU A 235 14.85 -3.16 -5.69
C LEU A 235 14.55 -2.58 -7.09
N PRO A 236 13.58 -1.65 -7.20
CA PRO A 236 13.21 -0.99 -8.45
C PRO A 236 14.40 -0.46 -9.25
N GLY A 237 15.33 0.26 -8.62
CA GLY A 237 16.51 0.82 -9.29
C GLY A 237 17.50 -0.21 -9.84
N GLN A 238 17.37 -1.48 -9.49
CA GLN A 238 18.12 -2.59 -10.09
C GLN A 238 17.43 -3.16 -11.35
N LYS A 239 16.15 -2.86 -11.53
CA LYS A 239 15.32 -3.30 -12.67
C LYS A 239 15.11 -2.20 -13.70
N VAL A 240 15.00 -0.96 -13.24
CA VAL A 240 14.73 0.21 -14.08
C VAL A 240 15.77 1.28 -13.78
N THR A 241 16.57 1.64 -14.78
CA THR A 241 17.54 2.75 -14.67
C THR A 241 16.82 4.10 -14.62
N ALA A 242 17.49 5.16 -14.19
CA ALA A 242 16.93 6.51 -14.15
C ALA A 242 16.48 6.97 -15.57
N ASP A 243 17.30 6.71 -16.59
CA ASP A 243 16.95 7.06 -17.97
C ASP A 243 15.70 6.31 -18.44
N LYS A 244 15.63 4.99 -18.14
CA LYS A 244 14.45 4.19 -18.49
C LYS A 244 13.19 4.62 -17.74
N PHE A 245 13.33 5.05 -16.50
CA PHE A 245 12.21 5.62 -15.73
C PHE A 245 11.67 6.88 -16.42
N CYS A 246 12.55 7.82 -16.81
CA CYS A 246 12.15 9.04 -17.51
C CYS A 246 11.50 8.80 -18.88
N GLU A 247 11.78 7.65 -19.53
CA GLU A 247 11.10 7.28 -20.79
C GLU A 247 9.69 6.72 -20.57
N LEU A 248 9.38 6.20 -19.36
CA LEU A 248 8.13 5.51 -19.06
C LEU A 248 7.06 6.47 -18.50
N ILE A 249 7.47 7.54 -17.83
CA ILE A 249 6.59 8.53 -17.21
C ILE A 249 6.55 9.82 -18.05
#